data_8177191ce9390f520e122a2540286b5c
#
_entry.id   8177191ce9390f520e122a2540286b5c
#
_cell.length_a   1.000
_cell.length_b   1.000
_cell.length_c   1.000
_cell.angle_alpha   90.00
_cell.angle_beta   90.00
_cell.angle_gamma   90.00
#
_symmetry.space_group_name_H-M   'P 1'
#
loop_
_entity.id
_entity.type
_entity.pdbx_description
1 polymer ?
#
loop_
_entity_poly.entity_id
_entity_poly.type
_entity_poly.pdbx_seq_one_letter_code
_entity_poly.pdbx_strand_id
1 'polypeptide(L)'
;MDLHLKNQVVLVTGGSTGLGCAISTLLAAEGAKVAINYVVNPEVAQTLANDLTAKYGVETKAVYADVSREDDVLAMFEEIEKTLGPMDALVNNAAYVAQPACVDLPLDDFRKCVDVNLQGMFLCSREIIRRLLARKAKGRIVNVASQAAVRGSMHGKTAYDMTKAGMCGFTRSLAYDVGEHGINVNAILPGFMYTDIIAKEIDSNLEATKRRSLLNRIAHVDEVAQVAVFLCSDRASYMIGASVDVTGGMALH
;
A
#
# COMPACT_ATOMS: atom_id res chain seq x y z
N MET A 1 -1.99 -15.18 16.70
CA MET A 1 -2.91 -15.73 15.66
C MET A 1 -2.04 -16.11 14.47
N ASP A 2 -2.12 -17.31 13.96
CA ASP A 2 -1.43 -17.66 12.72
C ASP A 2 -2.17 -17.04 11.54
N LEU A 3 -1.48 -16.22 10.75
CA LEU A 3 -2.02 -15.53 9.57
C LEU A 3 -1.96 -16.38 8.29
N HIS A 4 -1.27 -17.52 8.33
CA HIS A 4 -1.07 -18.42 7.19
C HIS A 4 -0.36 -17.75 6.01
N LEU A 5 0.58 -16.84 6.29
CA LEU A 5 1.37 -16.12 5.27
C LEU A 5 2.67 -16.83 4.91
N LYS A 6 3.03 -17.90 5.63
CA LYS A 6 4.28 -18.63 5.38
C LYS A 6 4.39 -19.11 3.93
N ASN A 7 5.49 -18.76 3.29
CA ASN A 7 5.83 -19.03 1.89
C ASN A 7 4.94 -18.35 0.84
N GLN A 8 3.95 -17.54 1.22
CA GLN A 8 3.22 -16.72 0.26
C GLN A 8 4.12 -15.63 -0.30
N VAL A 9 4.00 -15.35 -1.59
CA VAL A 9 4.74 -14.28 -2.27
C VAL A 9 3.89 -13.02 -2.29
N VAL A 10 4.37 -11.97 -1.62
CA VAL A 10 3.65 -10.69 -1.49
C VAL A 10 4.47 -9.55 -2.08
N LEU A 11 3.88 -8.81 -3.02
CA LEU A 11 4.46 -7.57 -3.55
C LEU A 11 3.97 -6.37 -2.75
N VAL A 12 4.91 -5.53 -2.30
CA VAL A 12 4.61 -4.23 -1.66
C VAL A 12 5.17 -3.11 -2.54
N THR A 13 4.30 -2.32 -3.18
CA THR A 13 4.75 -1.17 -3.97
C THR A 13 5.17 -0.01 -3.07
N GLY A 14 6.29 0.65 -3.39
CA GLY A 14 6.91 1.61 -2.48
C GLY A 14 7.28 0.98 -1.13
N GLY A 15 7.72 -0.28 -1.14
CA GLY A 15 7.92 -1.13 0.03
C GLY A 15 9.18 -0.85 0.85
N SER A 16 10.03 0.09 0.43
CA SER A 16 11.35 0.30 1.04
C SER A 16 11.39 1.34 2.14
N THR A 17 10.36 2.17 2.30
CA THR A 17 10.34 3.28 3.28
C THR A 17 8.98 3.43 3.95
N GLY A 18 8.93 4.13 5.08
CA GLY A 18 7.70 4.50 5.79
C GLY A 18 6.77 3.31 6.07
N LEU A 19 5.49 3.47 5.73
CA LEU A 19 4.49 2.41 5.92
C LEU A 19 4.80 1.16 5.09
N GLY A 20 5.29 1.33 3.84
CA GLY A 20 5.68 0.22 2.99
C GLY A 20 6.78 -0.65 3.61
N CYS A 21 7.79 -0.03 4.23
CA CYS A 21 8.85 -0.72 4.96
C CYS A 21 8.29 -1.51 6.17
N ALA A 22 7.39 -0.90 6.94
CA ALA A 22 6.76 -1.58 8.08
C ALA A 22 5.92 -2.79 7.61
N ILE A 23 5.15 -2.64 6.52
CA ILE A 23 4.37 -3.74 5.93
C ILE A 23 5.31 -4.86 5.45
N SER A 24 6.37 -4.52 4.70
CA SER A 24 7.36 -5.50 4.20
C SER A 24 8.03 -6.26 5.36
N THR A 25 8.36 -5.54 6.43
CA THR A 25 8.98 -6.12 7.63
C THR A 25 8.04 -7.10 8.34
N LEU A 26 6.78 -6.72 8.54
CA LEU A 26 5.80 -7.59 9.21
C LEU A 26 5.44 -8.81 8.37
N LEU A 27 5.31 -8.67 7.03
CA LEU A 27 5.11 -9.80 6.12
C LEU A 27 6.26 -10.81 6.22
N ALA A 28 7.50 -10.34 6.22
CA ALA A 28 8.69 -11.18 6.39
C ALA A 28 8.70 -11.87 7.77
N ALA A 29 8.31 -11.17 8.83
CA ALA A 29 8.18 -11.73 10.18
C ALA A 29 7.13 -12.83 10.29
N GLU A 30 6.05 -12.75 9.49
CA GLU A 30 5.00 -13.78 9.36
C GLU A 30 5.40 -14.93 8.40
N GLY A 31 6.64 -14.92 7.89
CA GLY A 31 7.17 -15.99 7.04
C GLY A 31 6.84 -15.87 5.56
N ALA A 32 6.31 -14.74 5.10
CA ALA A 32 6.07 -14.49 3.68
C ALA A 32 7.39 -14.21 2.93
N LYS A 33 7.43 -14.56 1.66
CA LYS A 33 8.43 -14.06 0.71
C LYS A 33 8.00 -12.67 0.25
N VAL A 34 8.87 -11.68 0.29
CA VAL A 34 8.49 -10.28 0.06
C VAL A 34 9.23 -9.68 -1.12
N ALA A 35 8.48 -9.24 -2.11
CA ALA A 35 8.98 -8.37 -3.17
C ALA A 35 8.80 -6.90 -2.75
N ILE A 36 9.90 -6.18 -2.62
CA ILE A 36 9.98 -4.79 -2.17
C ILE A 36 10.18 -3.91 -3.39
N ASN A 37 9.11 -3.33 -3.92
CA ASN A 37 9.24 -2.40 -5.03
C ASN A 37 9.76 -1.05 -4.57
N TYR A 38 10.62 -0.45 -5.37
CA TYR A 38 11.15 0.90 -5.20
C TYR A 38 11.29 1.61 -6.55
N VAL A 39 11.35 2.95 -6.53
CA VAL A 39 11.64 3.80 -7.70
C VAL A 39 12.83 4.71 -7.44
N VAL A 40 13.13 5.00 -6.17
CA VAL A 40 14.27 5.80 -5.73
C VAL A 40 15.05 5.04 -4.64
N ASN A 41 16.31 5.43 -4.41
CA ASN A 41 17.16 4.89 -3.35
C ASN A 41 17.32 3.35 -3.39
N PRO A 42 17.91 2.80 -4.47
CA PRO A 42 18.10 1.35 -4.63
C PRO A 42 18.85 0.71 -3.46
N GLU A 43 19.81 1.42 -2.89
CA GLU A 43 20.60 0.94 -1.75
C GLU A 43 19.75 0.71 -0.50
N VAL A 44 18.80 1.60 -0.22
CA VAL A 44 17.88 1.46 0.92
C VAL A 44 16.99 0.21 0.74
N ALA A 45 16.46 0.02 -0.48
CA ALA A 45 15.61 -1.12 -0.77
C ALA A 45 16.40 -2.45 -0.71
N GLN A 46 17.62 -2.47 -1.24
CA GLN A 46 18.48 -3.67 -1.23
C GLN A 46 18.93 -3.99 0.20
N THR A 47 19.31 -2.99 1.00
CA THR A 47 19.68 -3.18 2.40
C THR A 47 18.50 -3.77 3.17
N LEU A 48 17.30 -3.20 3.04
CA LEU A 48 16.11 -3.72 3.70
C LEU A 48 15.85 -5.19 3.31
N ALA A 49 15.93 -5.52 2.01
CA ALA A 49 15.72 -6.90 1.57
C ALA A 49 16.73 -7.86 2.23
N ASN A 50 18.02 -7.50 2.24
CA ASN A 50 19.07 -8.31 2.86
C ASN A 50 18.83 -8.50 4.37
N ASP A 51 18.47 -7.42 5.08
CA ASP A 51 18.22 -7.44 6.53
C ASP A 51 17.02 -8.32 6.87
N LEU A 52 15.94 -8.25 6.09
CA LEU A 52 14.76 -9.09 6.31
C LEU A 52 15.07 -10.56 6.05
N THR A 53 15.81 -10.87 4.99
CA THR A 53 16.27 -12.24 4.72
C THR A 53 17.13 -12.77 5.86
N ALA A 54 18.10 -11.98 6.33
CA ALA A 54 19.01 -12.38 7.41
C ALA A 54 18.26 -12.58 8.74
N LYS A 55 17.30 -11.69 9.03
CA LYS A 55 16.59 -11.67 10.32
C LYS A 55 15.52 -12.75 10.43
N TYR A 56 14.77 -12.98 9.35
CA TYR A 56 13.59 -13.85 9.39
C TYR A 56 13.74 -15.16 8.63
N GLY A 57 14.84 -15.33 7.87
CA GLY A 57 15.10 -16.57 7.11
C GLY A 57 14.14 -16.78 5.94
N VAL A 58 13.53 -15.71 5.42
CA VAL A 58 12.63 -15.72 4.27
C VAL A 58 13.30 -15.14 3.03
N GLU A 59 12.83 -15.52 1.85
CA GLU A 59 13.30 -14.90 0.61
C GLU A 59 12.69 -13.50 0.43
N THR A 60 13.54 -12.49 0.27
CA THR A 60 13.10 -11.12 -0.04
C THR A 60 13.88 -10.57 -1.22
N LYS A 61 13.25 -9.73 -2.01
CA LYS A 61 13.83 -9.16 -3.22
C LYS A 61 13.46 -7.70 -3.38
N ALA A 62 14.46 -6.82 -3.51
CA ALA A 62 14.24 -5.45 -3.96
C ALA A 62 14.10 -5.44 -5.48
N VAL A 63 13.01 -4.84 -6.01
CA VAL A 63 12.72 -4.79 -7.45
C VAL A 63 12.40 -3.35 -7.87
N TYR A 64 13.13 -2.85 -8.87
CA TYR A 64 12.86 -1.54 -9.45
C TYR A 64 11.61 -1.58 -10.33
N ALA A 65 10.73 -0.61 -10.18
CA ALA A 65 9.72 -0.24 -11.18
C ALA A 65 9.11 1.12 -10.84
N ASP A 66 8.93 1.97 -11.83
CA ASP A 66 7.99 3.08 -11.76
C ASP A 66 6.58 2.53 -12.03
N VAL A 67 5.76 2.43 -11.00
CA VAL A 67 4.41 1.84 -11.11
C VAL A 67 3.48 2.60 -12.06
N SER A 68 3.80 3.86 -12.39
CA SER A 68 3.06 4.65 -13.39
C SER A 68 3.33 4.21 -14.83
N ARG A 69 4.32 3.33 -15.06
CA ARG A 69 4.73 2.85 -16.39
C ARG A 69 4.38 1.37 -16.56
N GLU A 70 3.56 1.07 -17.58
CA GLU A 70 3.10 -0.30 -17.81
C GLU A 70 4.26 -1.27 -18.06
N ASP A 71 5.26 -0.87 -18.88
CA ASP A 71 6.41 -1.72 -19.19
C ASP A 71 7.23 -2.06 -17.94
N ASP A 72 7.43 -1.09 -17.03
CA ASP A 72 8.13 -1.31 -15.77
C ASP A 72 7.35 -2.28 -14.87
N VAL A 73 6.02 -2.13 -14.81
CA VAL A 73 5.15 -3.04 -14.02
C VAL A 73 5.24 -4.46 -14.57
N LEU A 74 5.13 -4.65 -15.88
CA LEU A 74 5.25 -5.98 -16.51
C LEU A 74 6.61 -6.63 -16.20
N ALA A 75 7.71 -5.89 -16.39
CA ALA A 75 9.06 -6.37 -16.08
C ALA A 75 9.24 -6.73 -14.59
N MET A 76 8.70 -5.90 -13.68
CA MET A 76 8.71 -6.16 -12.24
C MET A 76 8.01 -7.48 -11.91
N PHE A 77 6.83 -7.72 -12.44
CA PHE A 77 6.07 -8.94 -12.19
C PHE A 77 6.79 -10.18 -12.73
N GLU A 78 7.41 -10.11 -13.92
CA GLU A 78 8.21 -11.18 -14.47
C GLU A 78 9.46 -11.50 -13.61
N GLU A 79 10.16 -10.45 -13.13
CA GLU A 79 11.31 -10.63 -12.25
C GLU A 79 10.93 -11.29 -10.93
N ILE A 80 9.81 -10.86 -10.32
CA ILE A 80 9.32 -11.43 -9.05
C ILE A 80 8.97 -12.91 -9.24
N GLU A 81 8.21 -13.27 -10.27
CA GLU A 81 7.85 -14.68 -10.49
C GLU A 81 9.05 -15.57 -10.77
N LYS A 82 10.04 -15.04 -11.48
CA LYS A 82 11.29 -15.77 -11.75
C LYS A 82 12.13 -16.01 -10.50
N THR A 83 12.09 -15.09 -9.53
CA THR A 83 13.00 -15.12 -8.37
C THR A 83 12.34 -15.64 -7.09
N LEU A 84 11.09 -15.26 -6.80
CA LEU A 84 10.37 -15.63 -5.58
C LEU A 84 9.25 -16.65 -5.82
N GLY A 85 8.82 -16.79 -7.07
CA GLY A 85 7.68 -17.62 -7.46
C GLY A 85 6.40 -16.83 -7.70
N PRO A 86 5.28 -17.53 -7.98
CA PRO A 86 4.01 -16.89 -8.31
C PRO A 86 3.45 -16.10 -7.13
N MET A 87 3.01 -14.87 -7.42
CA MET A 87 2.51 -13.95 -6.38
C MET A 87 1.11 -14.31 -5.89
N ASP A 88 0.91 -14.23 -4.58
CA ASP A 88 -0.35 -14.53 -3.88
C ASP A 88 -1.07 -13.26 -3.40
N ALA A 89 -0.31 -12.20 -3.08
CA ALA A 89 -0.89 -10.95 -2.64
C ALA A 89 -0.12 -9.71 -3.15
N LEU A 90 -0.85 -8.60 -3.20
CA LEU A 90 -0.36 -7.28 -3.59
C LEU A 90 -0.78 -6.24 -2.57
N VAL A 91 0.16 -5.40 -2.15
CA VAL A 91 -0.10 -4.18 -1.39
C VAL A 91 0.24 -2.97 -2.26
N ASN A 92 -0.78 -2.28 -2.76
CA ASN A 92 -0.63 -1.01 -3.47
C ASN A 92 -0.42 0.11 -2.44
N ASN A 93 0.85 0.37 -2.11
CA ASN A 93 1.25 1.39 -1.14
C ASN A 93 1.97 2.58 -1.80
N ALA A 94 2.63 2.41 -2.95
CA ALA A 94 3.29 3.51 -3.66
C ALA A 94 2.36 4.72 -3.83
N ALA A 95 2.85 5.91 -3.50
CA ALA A 95 2.08 7.13 -3.60
C ALA A 95 2.96 8.36 -3.86
N TYR A 96 2.40 9.30 -4.61
CA TYR A 96 2.91 10.66 -4.77
C TYR A 96 1.94 11.64 -4.12
N VAL A 97 2.47 12.62 -3.38
CA VAL A 97 1.69 13.65 -2.70
C VAL A 97 1.99 15.00 -3.33
N ALA A 98 1.06 15.51 -4.13
CA ALA A 98 1.11 16.90 -4.58
C ALA A 98 0.65 17.81 -3.44
N GLN A 99 1.45 18.81 -3.09
CA GLN A 99 1.21 19.66 -1.91
C GLN A 99 0.61 21.05 -2.19
N PRO A 100 0.73 21.65 -3.40
CA PRO A 100 0.14 22.98 -3.66
C PRO A 100 -1.37 22.98 -3.51
N ALA A 101 -1.92 24.14 -3.12
CA ALA A 101 -3.36 24.38 -3.17
C ALA A 101 -3.88 24.28 -4.61
N CYS A 102 -5.16 23.98 -4.81
CA CYS A 102 -5.73 23.72 -6.13
C CYS A 102 -5.47 24.86 -7.13
N VAL A 103 -5.51 26.11 -6.66
CA VAL A 103 -5.29 27.29 -7.52
C VAL A 103 -3.85 27.43 -8.02
N ASP A 104 -2.89 26.87 -7.29
CA ASP A 104 -1.46 26.94 -7.58
C ASP A 104 -0.88 25.59 -8.03
N LEU A 105 -1.73 24.55 -8.14
CA LEU A 105 -1.28 23.19 -8.47
C LEU A 105 -0.91 23.10 -9.95
N PRO A 106 0.38 22.85 -10.29
CA PRO A 106 0.77 22.62 -11.67
C PRO A 106 0.07 21.37 -12.25
N LEU A 107 -0.32 21.43 -13.52
CA LEU A 107 -0.98 20.32 -14.18
C LEU A 107 -0.12 19.04 -14.20
N ASP A 108 1.21 19.18 -14.29
CA ASP A 108 2.12 18.04 -14.30
C ASP A 108 2.20 17.36 -12.92
N ASP A 109 2.14 18.11 -11.82
CA ASP A 109 2.03 17.54 -10.47
C ASP A 109 0.68 16.84 -10.26
N PHE A 110 -0.41 17.43 -10.79
CA PHE A 110 -1.72 16.77 -10.79
C PHE A 110 -1.67 15.44 -11.56
N ARG A 111 -1.12 15.44 -12.78
CA ARG A 111 -0.96 14.24 -13.61
C ARG A 111 -0.12 13.19 -12.90
N LYS A 112 1.04 13.57 -12.36
CA LYS A 112 1.91 12.67 -11.60
C LYS A 112 1.20 12.03 -10.41
N CYS A 113 0.35 12.80 -9.72
CA CYS A 113 -0.45 12.27 -8.62
C CYS A 113 -1.45 11.20 -9.11
N VAL A 114 -2.10 11.43 -10.25
CA VAL A 114 -3.02 10.47 -10.87
C VAL A 114 -2.25 9.24 -11.40
N ASP A 115 -1.14 9.46 -12.09
CA ASP A 115 -0.34 8.39 -12.72
C ASP A 115 0.23 7.44 -11.68
N VAL A 116 0.80 7.94 -10.58
CA VAL A 116 1.35 7.08 -9.53
C VAL A 116 0.24 6.43 -8.71
N ASN A 117 -0.72 7.24 -8.19
CA ASN A 117 -1.66 6.76 -7.19
C ASN A 117 -2.82 5.94 -7.76
N LEU A 118 -3.32 6.27 -8.94
CA LEU A 118 -4.46 5.58 -9.57
C LEU A 118 -4.03 4.67 -10.70
N GLN A 119 -3.29 5.16 -11.69
CA GLN A 119 -2.83 4.33 -12.80
C GLN A 119 -1.90 3.23 -12.32
N GLY A 120 -0.93 3.55 -11.43
CA GLY A 120 -0.03 2.55 -10.84
C GLY A 120 -0.76 1.46 -10.08
N MET A 121 -1.72 1.84 -9.22
CA MET A 121 -2.58 0.87 -8.52
C MET A 121 -3.36 0.00 -9.51
N PHE A 122 -3.93 0.59 -10.56
CA PHE A 122 -4.66 -0.14 -11.60
C PHE A 122 -3.76 -1.13 -12.34
N LEU A 123 -2.58 -0.70 -12.80
CA LEU A 123 -1.64 -1.55 -13.55
C LEU A 123 -1.19 -2.76 -12.71
N CYS A 124 -0.77 -2.53 -11.48
CA CYS A 124 -0.34 -3.61 -10.58
C CYS A 124 -1.51 -4.56 -10.25
N SER A 125 -2.70 -4.01 -9.97
CA SER A 125 -3.88 -4.84 -9.66
C SER A 125 -4.31 -5.68 -10.87
N ARG A 126 -4.34 -5.08 -12.06
CA ARG A 126 -4.65 -5.80 -13.30
C ARG A 126 -3.69 -6.95 -13.55
N GLU A 127 -2.40 -6.72 -13.33
CA GLU A 127 -1.38 -7.71 -13.64
C GLU A 127 -1.40 -8.88 -12.65
N ILE A 128 -1.55 -8.64 -11.35
CA ILE A 128 -1.70 -9.76 -10.41
C ILE A 128 -2.96 -10.57 -10.69
N ILE A 129 -4.08 -9.91 -11.00
CA ILE A 129 -5.34 -10.59 -11.31
C ILE A 129 -5.20 -11.49 -12.53
N ARG A 130 -4.60 -11.01 -13.62
CA ARG A 130 -4.36 -11.82 -14.83
C ARG A 130 -3.60 -13.11 -14.49
N ARG A 131 -2.57 -13.03 -13.66
CA ARG A 131 -1.73 -14.16 -13.24
C ARG A 131 -2.49 -15.10 -12.29
N LEU A 132 -3.26 -14.56 -11.35
CA LEU A 132 -4.10 -15.37 -10.46
C LEU A 132 -5.17 -16.14 -11.23
N LEU A 133 -5.88 -15.49 -12.15
CA LEU A 133 -6.90 -16.12 -12.98
C LEU A 133 -6.31 -17.21 -13.90
N ALA A 134 -5.16 -16.94 -14.53
CA ALA A 134 -4.49 -17.90 -15.39
C ALA A 134 -4.14 -19.21 -14.67
N ARG A 135 -3.77 -19.15 -13.39
CA ARG A 135 -3.45 -20.32 -12.56
C ARG A 135 -4.61 -20.80 -11.68
N LYS A 136 -5.80 -20.18 -11.82
CA LYS A 136 -7.01 -20.48 -10.99
C LYS A 136 -6.71 -20.41 -9.49
N ALA A 137 -5.91 -19.45 -9.08
CA ALA A 137 -5.51 -19.27 -7.69
C ALA A 137 -6.32 -18.16 -7.01
N LYS A 138 -6.52 -18.30 -5.70
CA LYS A 138 -7.02 -17.22 -4.83
C LYS A 138 -5.94 -16.17 -4.63
N GLY A 139 -6.34 -14.96 -4.24
CA GLY A 139 -5.38 -13.89 -3.97
C GLY A 139 -5.91 -12.78 -3.07
N ARG A 140 -5.01 -11.86 -2.71
CA ARG A 140 -5.35 -10.71 -1.85
C ARG A 140 -4.76 -9.44 -2.45
N ILE A 141 -5.57 -8.39 -2.51
CA ILE A 141 -5.14 -7.05 -2.93
C ILE A 141 -5.52 -6.07 -1.82
N VAL A 142 -4.53 -5.34 -1.32
CA VAL A 142 -4.71 -4.32 -0.30
C VAL A 142 -4.30 -2.97 -0.86
N ASN A 143 -5.22 -2.03 -0.93
CA ASN A 143 -4.98 -0.67 -1.41
C ASN A 143 -4.79 0.28 -0.23
N VAL A 144 -3.63 0.94 -0.15
CA VAL A 144 -3.35 1.92 0.90
C VAL A 144 -3.93 3.28 0.48
N ALA A 145 -5.18 3.52 0.87
CA ALA A 145 -5.84 4.80 0.68
C ALA A 145 -5.40 5.83 1.73
N SER A 146 -6.31 6.55 2.36
CA SER A 146 -6.06 7.54 3.41
C SER A 146 -7.38 7.97 4.05
N GLN A 147 -7.35 8.47 5.29
CA GLN A 147 -8.46 9.22 5.88
C GLN A 147 -8.88 10.42 5.00
N ALA A 148 -7.96 10.94 4.19
CA ALA A 148 -8.22 12.01 3.24
C ALA A 148 -9.27 11.63 2.17
N ALA A 149 -9.44 10.36 1.89
CA ALA A 149 -10.49 9.84 0.99
C ALA A 149 -11.91 10.16 1.47
N VAL A 150 -12.11 10.37 2.78
CA VAL A 150 -13.41 10.60 3.40
C VAL A 150 -13.57 12.05 3.89
N ARG A 151 -12.52 12.61 4.52
CA ARG A 151 -12.58 13.93 5.14
C ARG A 151 -12.06 15.06 4.28
N GLY A 152 -11.16 14.76 3.34
CA GLY A 152 -10.30 15.76 2.72
C GLY A 152 -9.17 16.24 3.64
N SER A 153 -8.23 16.97 3.09
CA SER A 153 -7.11 17.60 3.81
C SER A 153 -7.39 19.07 4.05
N MET A 154 -6.87 19.64 5.14
CA MET A 154 -7.16 21.03 5.51
C MET A 154 -6.44 22.06 4.63
N HIS A 155 -5.28 21.73 4.06
CA HIS A 155 -4.48 22.66 3.28
C HIS A 155 -3.80 21.91 2.13
N GLY A 156 -4.05 22.37 0.89
CA GLY A 156 -3.50 21.75 -0.31
C GLY A 156 -3.96 20.28 -0.45
N LYS A 157 -3.22 19.51 -1.21
CA LYS A 157 -3.42 18.06 -1.38
C LYS A 157 -4.70 17.66 -2.14
N THR A 158 -5.38 18.59 -2.83
CA THR A 158 -6.63 18.28 -3.56
C THR A 158 -6.48 17.10 -4.52
N ALA A 159 -5.40 17.07 -5.30
CA ALA A 159 -5.12 15.94 -6.21
C ALA A 159 -4.88 14.63 -5.44
N TYR A 160 -4.14 14.67 -4.34
CA TYR A 160 -3.91 13.51 -3.50
C TYR A 160 -5.21 12.97 -2.90
N ASP A 161 -6.02 13.83 -2.29
CA ASP A 161 -7.30 13.47 -1.66
C ASP A 161 -8.26 12.85 -2.70
N MET A 162 -8.34 13.45 -3.89
CA MET A 162 -9.10 12.92 -5.01
C MET A 162 -8.63 11.50 -5.39
N THR A 163 -7.30 11.29 -5.49
CA THR A 163 -6.78 9.95 -5.83
C THR A 163 -7.05 8.94 -4.74
N LYS A 164 -6.95 9.31 -3.46
CA LYS A 164 -7.25 8.41 -2.33
C LYS A 164 -8.74 8.07 -2.23
N ALA A 165 -9.64 8.99 -2.56
CA ALA A 165 -11.07 8.71 -2.71
C ALA A 165 -11.34 7.78 -3.89
N GLY A 166 -10.67 8.00 -5.03
CA GLY A 166 -10.71 7.12 -6.20
C GLY A 166 -10.29 5.69 -5.90
N MET A 167 -9.26 5.49 -5.07
CA MET A 167 -8.83 4.15 -4.61
C MET A 167 -9.95 3.39 -3.91
N CYS A 168 -10.75 4.05 -3.06
CA CYS A 168 -11.88 3.41 -2.39
C CYS A 168 -12.99 3.00 -3.38
N GLY A 169 -13.25 3.84 -4.38
CA GLY A 169 -14.16 3.54 -5.47
C GLY A 169 -13.69 2.33 -6.30
N PHE A 170 -12.44 2.36 -6.71
CA PHE A 170 -11.80 1.26 -7.44
C PHE A 170 -11.83 -0.05 -6.65
N THR A 171 -11.51 -0.02 -5.35
CA THR A 171 -11.54 -1.19 -4.47
C THR A 171 -12.90 -1.88 -4.49
N ARG A 172 -13.99 -1.10 -4.36
CA ARG A 172 -15.35 -1.65 -4.39
C ARG A 172 -15.72 -2.23 -5.75
N SER A 173 -15.44 -1.50 -6.82
CA SER A 173 -15.73 -1.98 -8.19
C SER A 173 -14.96 -3.25 -8.51
N LEU A 174 -13.65 -3.25 -8.24
CA LEU A 174 -12.81 -4.42 -8.50
C LEU A 174 -13.23 -5.65 -7.68
N ALA A 175 -13.74 -5.45 -6.47
CA ALA A 175 -14.26 -6.54 -5.64
C ALA A 175 -15.44 -7.28 -6.30
N TYR A 176 -16.31 -6.57 -7.02
CA TYR A 176 -17.36 -7.20 -7.82
C TYR A 176 -16.80 -8.00 -9.00
N ASP A 177 -15.76 -7.47 -9.67
CA ASP A 177 -15.20 -8.12 -10.86
C ASP A 177 -14.50 -9.45 -10.53
N VAL A 178 -13.89 -9.58 -9.33
CA VAL A 178 -12.97 -10.69 -9.04
C VAL A 178 -13.35 -11.55 -7.83
N GLY A 179 -14.40 -11.17 -7.09
CA GLY A 179 -14.79 -11.86 -5.86
C GLY A 179 -15.18 -13.32 -6.06
N GLU A 180 -15.88 -13.65 -7.13
CA GLU A 180 -16.26 -15.03 -7.47
C GLU A 180 -15.05 -15.94 -7.74
N HIS A 181 -13.89 -15.36 -8.09
CA HIS A 181 -12.64 -16.09 -8.30
C HIS A 181 -11.83 -16.29 -7.01
N GLY A 182 -12.36 -15.86 -5.86
CA GLY A 182 -11.67 -15.95 -4.57
C GLY A 182 -10.53 -14.94 -4.40
N ILE A 183 -10.55 -13.83 -5.14
CA ILE A 183 -9.61 -12.72 -5.01
C ILE A 183 -10.26 -11.63 -4.15
N ASN A 184 -9.74 -11.42 -2.94
CA ASN A 184 -10.25 -10.39 -2.04
C ASN A 184 -9.53 -9.06 -2.28
N VAL A 185 -10.30 -8.00 -2.44
CA VAL A 185 -9.78 -6.64 -2.63
C VAL A 185 -10.30 -5.75 -1.53
N ASN A 186 -9.41 -5.15 -0.75
CA ASN A 186 -9.76 -4.25 0.35
C ASN A 186 -8.88 -3.01 0.35
N ALA A 187 -9.33 -1.95 1.00
CA ALA A 187 -8.53 -0.75 1.25
C ALA A 187 -8.33 -0.54 2.74
N ILE A 188 -7.21 0.07 3.13
CA ILE A 188 -7.02 0.66 4.46
C ILE A 188 -7.00 2.17 4.33
N LEU A 189 -7.54 2.87 5.33
CA LEU A 189 -7.57 4.32 5.43
C LEU A 189 -6.72 4.77 6.63
N PRO A 190 -5.40 4.93 6.47
CA PRO A 190 -4.56 5.41 7.55
C PRO A 190 -4.89 6.84 7.97
N GLY A 191 -4.82 7.10 9.27
CA GLY A 191 -4.73 8.43 9.83
C GLY A 191 -3.31 8.99 9.82
N PHE A 192 -3.01 9.93 10.72
CA PHE A 192 -1.65 10.40 10.91
C PHE A 192 -0.79 9.33 11.58
N MET A 193 0.33 8.99 10.94
CA MET A 193 1.37 8.12 11.45
C MET A 193 2.73 8.79 11.26
N TYR A 194 3.67 8.55 12.15
CA TYR A 194 5.00 9.15 12.06
C TYR A 194 5.78 8.51 10.91
N THR A 195 6.00 9.28 9.84
CA THR A 195 6.84 8.89 8.69
C THR A 195 7.70 10.08 8.27
N ASP A 196 8.83 9.83 7.62
CA ASP A 196 9.74 10.90 7.17
C ASP A 196 9.04 11.93 6.26
N ILE A 197 8.03 11.50 5.51
CA ILE A 197 7.27 12.37 4.58
C ILE A 197 6.48 13.45 5.32
N ILE A 198 5.92 13.13 6.48
CA ILE A 198 5.02 14.02 7.22
C ILE A 198 5.54 14.44 8.60
N ALA A 199 6.76 13.99 8.98
CA ALA A 199 7.36 14.32 10.28
C ALA A 199 7.40 15.83 10.52
N LYS A 200 7.87 16.61 9.54
CA LYS A 200 7.92 18.08 9.65
C LYS A 200 6.54 18.73 9.82
N GLU A 201 5.51 18.20 9.13
CA GLU A 201 4.12 18.70 9.26
C GLU A 201 3.57 18.36 10.66
N ILE A 202 3.85 17.16 11.15
CA ILE A 202 3.45 16.73 12.50
C ILE A 202 4.16 17.57 13.56
N ASP A 203 5.48 17.72 13.48
CA ASP A 203 6.30 18.39 14.49
C ASP A 203 5.95 19.89 14.58
N SER A 204 5.62 20.53 13.45
CA SER A 204 5.23 21.93 13.43
C SER A 204 3.93 22.24 14.20
N ASN A 205 3.06 21.24 14.39
CA ASN A 205 1.78 21.38 15.08
C ASN A 205 1.33 20.10 15.80
N LEU A 206 2.25 19.49 16.56
CA LEU A 206 2.09 18.17 17.16
C LEU A 206 0.82 18.03 18.00
N GLU A 207 0.58 18.98 18.90
CA GLU A 207 -0.58 18.90 19.80
C GLU A 207 -1.92 19.04 19.06
N ALA A 208 -2.01 19.91 18.06
CA ALA A 208 -3.22 20.01 17.25
C ALA A 208 -3.42 18.78 16.37
N THR A 209 -2.34 18.16 15.87
CA THR A 209 -2.40 16.93 15.09
C THR A 209 -2.87 15.76 15.96
N LYS A 210 -2.37 15.61 17.19
CA LYS A 210 -2.82 14.59 18.15
C LYS A 210 -4.32 14.71 18.44
N ARG A 211 -4.81 15.94 18.69
CA ARG A 211 -6.23 16.21 18.98
C ARG A 211 -7.18 15.85 17.86
N ARG A 212 -6.70 15.62 16.64
CA ARG A 212 -7.52 15.15 15.52
C ARG A 212 -7.92 13.68 15.64
N SER A 213 -7.20 12.90 16.45
CA SER A 213 -7.53 11.53 16.78
C SER A 213 -8.25 11.46 18.14
N LEU A 214 -9.27 10.63 18.26
CA LEU A 214 -9.92 10.37 19.57
C LEU A 214 -8.96 9.71 20.55
N LEU A 215 -7.93 9.02 20.08
CA LEU A 215 -6.88 8.44 20.90
C LEU A 215 -5.86 9.49 21.39
N ASN A 216 -5.96 10.73 20.93
CA ASN A 216 -5.10 11.87 21.27
C ASN A 216 -3.59 11.58 21.10
N ARG A 217 -3.24 10.83 20.06
CA ARG A 217 -1.86 10.50 19.71
C ARG A 217 -1.71 10.27 18.21
N ILE A 218 -0.48 10.28 17.75
CA ILE A 218 -0.09 9.85 16.40
C ILE A 218 0.09 8.32 16.43
N ALA A 219 -0.31 7.63 15.38
CA ALA A 219 -0.08 6.20 15.27
C ALA A 219 1.40 5.89 15.01
N HIS A 220 1.88 4.75 15.51
CA HIS A 220 3.10 4.14 15.01
C HIS A 220 2.80 3.44 13.67
N VAL A 221 3.75 3.43 12.75
CA VAL A 221 3.54 2.84 11.41
C VAL A 221 3.15 1.35 11.49
N ASP A 222 3.66 0.62 12.49
CA ASP A 222 3.36 -0.80 12.69
C ASP A 222 1.89 -1.05 13.02
N GLU A 223 1.20 -0.10 13.70
CA GLU A 223 -0.22 -0.26 14.02
C GLU A 223 -1.09 -0.28 12.76
N VAL A 224 -0.68 0.48 11.76
CA VAL A 224 -1.34 0.51 10.43
C VAL A 224 -0.90 -0.68 9.58
N ALA A 225 0.40 -1.00 9.62
CA ALA A 225 0.97 -2.11 8.87
C ALA A 225 0.35 -3.47 9.28
N GLN A 226 0.08 -3.69 10.59
CA GLN A 226 -0.60 -4.88 11.08
C GLN A 226 -1.96 -5.12 10.42
N VAL A 227 -2.73 -4.05 10.17
CA VAL A 227 -4.03 -4.16 9.49
C VAL A 227 -3.84 -4.54 8.03
N ALA A 228 -2.85 -3.95 7.34
CA ALA A 228 -2.54 -4.32 5.95
C ALA A 228 -2.12 -5.79 5.85
N VAL A 229 -1.25 -6.26 6.75
CA VAL A 229 -0.78 -7.66 6.79
C VAL A 229 -1.93 -8.63 7.12
N PHE A 230 -2.82 -8.26 8.06
CA PHE A 230 -4.04 -9.03 8.32
C PHE A 230 -4.90 -9.18 7.07
N LEU A 231 -5.10 -8.10 6.29
CA LEU A 231 -5.88 -8.15 5.04
C LEU A 231 -5.21 -8.96 3.93
N CYS A 232 -3.90 -9.15 3.96
CA CYS A 232 -3.18 -10.07 3.08
C CYS A 232 -3.36 -11.54 3.47
N SER A 233 -3.90 -11.83 4.65
CA SER A 233 -3.96 -13.17 5.24
C SER A 233 -5.27 -13.91 4.93
N ASP A 234 -5.27 -15.21 5.16
CA ASP A 234 -6.48 -16.04 5.08
C ASP A 234 -7.49 -15.70 6.19
N ARG A 235 -7.06 -15.00 7.25
CA ARG A 235 -7.95 -14.56 8.34
C ARG A 235 -8.93 -13.48 7.91
N ALA A 236 -8.62 -12.76 6.82
CA ALA A 236 -9.49 -11.77 6.20
C ALA A 236 -10.35 -12.36 5.05
N SER A 237 -10.48 -13.69 4.95
CA SER A 237 -11.12 -14.37 3.80
C SER A 237 -12.57 -13.96 3.53
N TYR A 238 -13.30 -13.45 4.52
CA TYR A 238 -14.67 -12.96 4.33
C TYR A 238 -14.77 -11.43 4.23
N MET A 239 -13.62 -10.75 4.11
CA MET A 239 -13.56 -9.29 3.89
C MET A 239 -13.27 -9.01 2.41
N ILE A 240 -14.20 -8.35 1.74
CA ILE A 240 -14.06 -7.94 0.35
C ILE A 240 -14.75 -6.60 0.11
N GLY A 241 -14.14 -5.71 -0.68
CA GLY A 241 -14.66 -4.37 -0.97
C GLY A 241 -14.65 -3.40 0.21
N ALA A 242 -14.08 -3.79 1.35
CA ALA A 242 -14.05 -2.97 2.55
C ALA A 242 -13.04 -1.81 2.44
N SER A 243 -13.39 -0.68 3.07
CA SER A 243 -12.47 0.42 3.36
C SER A 243 -12.30 0.49 4.88
N VAL A 244 -11.19 -0.06 5.38
CA VAL A 244 -10.95 -0.22 6.82
C VAL A 244 -10.31 1.03 7.41
N ASP A 245 -11.00 1.67 8.33
CA ASP A 245 -10.49 2.86 9.04
C ASP A 245 -9.41 2.46 10.05
N VAL A 246 -8.22 3.09 9.94
CA VAL A 246 -7.09 2.91 10.85
C VAL A 246 -6.57 4.28 11.26
N THR A 247 -7.48 5.11 11.81
CA THR A 247 -7.23 6.54 12.03
C THR A 247 -7.17 6.95 13.50
N GLY A 248 -7.43 6.03 14.41
CA GLY A 248 -7.62 6.36 15.83
C GLY A 248 -8.87 7.21 16.08
N GLY A 249 -9.89 7.07 15.22
CA GLY A 249 -11.15 7.79 15.31
C GLY A 249 -11.16 9.19 14.68
N MET A 250 -10.22 9.49 13.78
CA MET A 250 -10.22 10.77 13.05
C MET A 250 -11.36 10.91 12.06
N ALA A 251 -11.81 9.81 11.47
CA ALA A 251 -12.85 9.76 10.47
C ALA A 251 -13.89 8.70 10.87
N LEU A 252 -14.86 9.12 11.68
CA LEU A 252 -16.02 8.27 11.98
C LEU A 252 -17.06 8.46 10.88
N HIS A 253 -17.52 7.38 10.26
CA HIS A 253 -18.55 7.35 9.22
C HIS A 253 -19.34 6.04 9.23
#